data_1c8f0bc3b5aa47f07db38704315d02dd
#
_entry.id   1c8f0bc3b5aa47f07db38704315d02dd
#
_cell.length_a   1.000
_cell.length_b   1.000
_cell.length_c   1.000
_cell.angle_alpha   90.00
_cell.angle_beta   90.00
_cell.angle_gamma   90.00
#
_symmetry.space_group_name_H-M   'P 1'
#
loop_
_entity.id
_entity.type
_entity.pdbx_description
1 polymer ?
#
loop_
_entity_poly.entity_id
_entity_poly.type
_entity_poly.pdbx_seq_one_letter_code
_entity_poly.pdbx_strand_id
1 'polypeptide(L)'
;MKSLLSNLVRTGLAGAALLAASGAAFAQTAWVLPSAYPPANYHVQNLSQFASDVDAASKGALKITIHPNASLFKAPDIKRAVQTGQAQAGEVLISLHENENPVFGIDVVPFLATSFDASKKLYAASKPAIEKALDAQGLKLLYATPWPPQGIFTKKDVNSTADLKGLKWRAYNVGTSRIADLVGAQPVTVQAAELPQALATGVIDGLMTSSATGVDSKIWESLTHYYDTQAWIPKNVIFVNKAAFAALDPAVQKAVTDAAAAAEARGWALGAEKTAAYMETLKKNGMKVLEPSADLKKGLADVGAKLTEDWSKKAGADGAAILDAYKKM
;
A
#
# COMPACT_ATOMS: atom_id res chain seq x y z
N MET A 1 -33.43 82.62 -21.06
CA MET A 1 -33.82 81.22 -20.93
C MET A 1 -33.10 80.42 -22.03
N LYS A 2 -31.86 80.09 -21.90
CA LYS A 2 -31.07 79.19 -22.73
C LYS A 2 -29.77 78.97 -22.00
N SER A 3 -29.59 77.95 -21.15
CA SER A 3 -28.38 77.39 -20.71
C SER A 3 -28.55 76.51 -19.47
N LEU A 4 -29.16 75.34 -19.59
CA LEU A 4 -29.27 74.36 -18.53
C LEU A 4 -29.49 72.91 -19.08
N LEU A 5 -28.95 72.60 -20.26
CA LEU A 5 -29.12 71.29 -20.88
C LEU A 5 -27.83 70.69 -21.52
N SER A 6 -26.64 70.89 -20.92
CA SER A 6 -25.44 70.31 -21.51
C SER A 6 -24.51 69.59 -20.56
N ASN A 7 -24.89 69.28 -19.31
CA ASN A 7 -23.98 68.64 -18.34
C ASN A 7 -24.46 67.29 -17.80
N LEU A 8 -25.37 66.55 -18.49
CA LEU A 8 -25.91 65.29 -17.96
C LEU A 8 -25.55 64.03 -18.81
N VAL A 9 -24.60 64.11 -19.72
CA VAL A 9 -24.23 62.96 -20.60
C VAL A 9 -22.79 62.49 -20.42
N ARG A 10 -22.00 62.99 -19.47
CA ARG A 10 -20.58 62.57 -19.32
C ARG A 10 -20.23 61.74 -18.09
N THR A 11 -21.19 61.30 -17.26
CA THR A 11 -20.94 60.47 -16.06
C THR A 11 -21.43 59.05 -16.14
N GLY A 12 -21.87 58.54 -17.32
CA GLY A 12 -22.46 57.21 -17.49
C GLY A 12 -21.57 56.11 -18.04
N LEU A 13 -20.26 56.36 -18.35
CA LEU A 13 -19.39 55.37 -19.02
C LEU A 13 -18.18 54.89 -18.20
N ALA A 14 -18.04 55.28 -16.94
CA ALA A 14 -16.93 54.84 -16.09
C ALA A 14 -17.29 53.72 -15.11
N GLY A 15 -18.54 53.22 -15.09
CA GLY A 15 -19.04 52.20 -14.16
C GLY A 15 -19.10 50.75 -14.67
N ALA A 16 -18.84 50.51 -15.96
CA ALA A 16 -19.08 49.21 -16.57
C ALA A 16 -17.78 48.33 -16.77
N ALA A 17 -16.64 48.79 -16.34
CA ALA A 17 -15.36 48.07 -16.57
C ALA A 17 -14.79 47.30 -15.35
N LEU A 18 -15.51 47.25 -14.22
CA LEU A 18 -15.02 46.60 -12.98
C LEU A 18 -15.74 45.29 -12.61
N LEU A 19 -16.52 44.70 -13.49
CA LEU A 19 -17.28 43.46 -13.20
C LEU A 19 -16.83 42.23 -14.01
N ALA A 20 -15.66 42.23 -14.64
CA ALA A 20 -15.17 41.12 -15.45
C ALA A 20 -13.96 40.35 -14.83
N ALA A 21 -13.69 40.54 -13.55
CA ALA A 21 -12.73 39.72 -12.83
C ALA A 21 -13.42 38.81 -11.79
N SER A 22 -14.59 38.25 -12.15
CA SER A 22 -15.07 37.05 -11.46
C SER A 22 -14.15 35.92 -11.89
N GLY A 23 -12.98 35.75 -11.20
CA GLY A 23 -12.21 34.55 -11.27
C GLY A 23 -13.18 33.39 -11.07
N ALA A 24 -13.28 32.49 -12.04
CA ALA A 24 -14.03 31.26 -11.88
C ALA A 24 -13.47 30.58 -10.62
N ALA A 25 -14.18 30.71 -9.51
CA ALA A 25 -13.93 29.93 -8.33
C ALA A 25 -14.23 28.49 -8.76
N PHE A 26 -13.22 27.75 -9.19
CA PHE A 26 -13.36 26.32 -9.41
C PHE A 26 -13.85 25.73 -8.10
N ALA A 27 -15.02 25.11 -8.12
CA ALA A 27 -15.51 24.41 -6.95
C ALA A 27 -14.46 23.38 -6.55
N GLN A 28 -13.93 23.48 -5.34
CA GLN A 28 -12.91 22.55 -4.82
C GLN A 28 -13.47 21.14 -4.88
N THR A 29 -12.80 20.25 -5.61
CA THR A 29 -13.11 18.81 -5.62
C THR A 29 -12.54 18.19 -4.35
N ALA A 30 -13.35 17.39 -3.65
CA ALA A 30 -12.93 16.67 -2.46
C ALA A 30 -12.89 15.16 -2.73
N TRP A 31 -11.78 14.53 -2.38
CA TRP A 31 -11.62 13.08 -2.38
C TRP A 31 -11.37 12.57 -0.97
N VAL A 32 -11.83 11.34 -0.71
CA VAL A 32 -11.46 10.58 0.48
C VAL A 32 -10.57 9.40 0.07
N LEU A 33 -9.55 9.15 0.89
CA LEU A 33 -8.58 8.08 0.69
C LEU A 33 -8.43 7.26 1.99
N PRO A 34 -9.15 6.14 2.13
CA PRO A 34 -8.98 5.23 3.26
C PRO A 34 -7.66 4.45 3.17
N SER A 35 -7.07 4.23 4.35
CA SER A 35 -5.91 3.38 4.61
C SER A 35 -6.14 2.54 5.86
N ALA A 36 -5.63 1.30 5.87
CA ALA A 36 -5.79 0.41 7.02
C ALA A 36 -4.72 0.59 8.11
N TYR A 37 -3.73 1.46 7.92
CA TYR A 37 -2.55 1.58 8.76
C TYR A 37 -2.62 2.81 9.68
N PRO A 38 -1.88 2.80 10.83
CA PRO A 38 -1.91 3.90 11.77
C PRO A 38 -1.20 5.16 11.21
N PRO A 39 -1.54 6.36 11.71
CA PRO A 39 -0.95 7.61 11.23
C PRO A 39 0.58 7.69 11.33
N ALA A 40 1.19 6.97 12.29
CA ALA A 40 2.64 6.92 12.48
C ALA A 40 3.35 6.05 11.43
N ASN A 41 2.62 5.18 10.71
CA ASN A 41 3.21 4.33 9.67
C ASN A 41 3.69 5.18 8.48
N TYR A 42 4.86 4.86 7.93
CA TYR A 42 5.45 5.64 6.83
C TYR A 42 4.63 5.60 5.54
N HIS A 43 3.81 4.57 5.31
CA HIS A 43 2.84 4.55 4.21
C HIS A 43 1.83 5.68 4.36
N VAL A 44 1.24 5.84 5.54
CA VAL A 44 0.26 6.92 5.82
C VAL A 44 0.92 8.29 5.79
N GLN A 45 2.16 8.41 6.28
CA GLN A 45 2.94 9.65 6.16
C GLN A 45 3.19 10.01 4.70
N ASN A 46 3.53 9.01 3.86
CA ASN A 46 3.71 9.21 2.41
C ASN A 46 2.39 9.58 1.71
N LEU A 47 1.25 8.97 2.12
CA LEU A 47 -0.08 9.38 1.63
C LEU A 47 -0.42 10.82 2.00
N SER A 48 -0.12 11.22 3.23
CA SER A 48 -0.37 12.61 3.69
C SER A 48 0.46 13.62 2.90
N GLN A 49 1.72 13.29 2.62
CA GLN A 49 2.57 14.13 1.77
C GLN A 49 2.05 14.15 0.32
N PHE A 50 1.63 13.00 -0.24
CA PHE A 50 1.01 12.94 -1.56
C PHE A 50 -0.24 13.85 -1.64
N ALA A 51 -1.12 13.80 -0.64
CA ALA A 51 -2.31 14.65 -0.59
C ALA A 51 -1.94 16.15 -0.54
N SER A 52 -0.90 16.52 0.23
CA SER A 52 -0.37 17.88 0.31
C SER A 52 0.25 18.33 -1.02
N ASP A 53 1.03 17.46 -1.67
CA ASP A 53 1.65 17.74 -2.97
C ASP A 53 0.58 18.00 -4.06
N VAL A 54 -0.51 17.20 -4.05
CA VAL A 54 -1.66 17.39 -4.96
C VAL A 54 -2.39 18.70 -4.68
N ASP A 55 -2.67 19.03 -3.41
CA ASP A 55 -3.34 20.27 -3.02
C ASP A 55 -2.52 21.49 -3.51
N ALA A 56 -1.22 21.51 -3.24
CA ALA A 56 -0.32 22.56 -3.67
C ALA A 56 -0.24 22.67 -5.22
N ALA A 57 -0.02 21.55 -5.91
CA ALA A 57 0.14 21.53 -7.37
C ALA A 57 -1.16 21.87 -8.10
N SER A 58 -2.31 21.49 -7.55
CA SER A 58 -3.64 21.83 -8.08
C SER A 58 -4.12 23.24 -7.67
N LYS A 59 -3.34 23.98 -6.86
CA LYS A 59 -3.70 25.30 -6.30
C LYS A 59 -5.05 25.25 -5.53
N GLY A 60 -5.26 24.16 -4.78
CA GLY A 60 -6.47 23.94 -3.99
C GLY A 60 -7.67 23.42 -4.78
N ALA A 61 -7.56 23.13 -6.08
CA ALA A 61 -8.65 22.60 -6.89
C ALA A 61 -9.05 21.16 -6.50
N LEU A 62 -8.12 20.35 -6.00
CA LEU A 62 -8.38 19.00 -5.46
C LEU A 62 -7.82 18.87 -4.06
N LYS A 63 -8.68 18.51 -3.11
CA LYS A 63 -8.30 18.19 -1.73
C LYS A 63 -8.53 16.71 -1.43
N ILE A 64 -7.51 16.02 -0.95
CA ILE A 64 -7.58 14.60 -0.59
C ILE A 64 -7.52 14.47 0.95
N THR A 65 -8.56 13.88 1.55
CA THR A 65 -8.59 13.59 2.99
C THR A 65 -8.21 12.14 3.23
N ILE A 66 -7.15 11.91 4.02
CA ILE A 66 -6.71 10.58 4.41
C ILE A 66 -7.52 10.09 5.61
N HIS A 67 -8.03 8.85 5.53
CA HIS A 67 -8.72 8.14 6.60
C HIS A 67 -7.90 6.93 7.06
N PRO A 68 -6.97 7.09 8.03
CA PRO A 68 -6.06 6.04 8.46
C PRO A 68 -6.74 5.05 9.41
N ASN A 69 -5.99 3.99 9.77
CA ASN A 69 -6.34 3.01 10.81
C ASN A 69 -7.68 2.29 10.60
N ALA A 70 -8.02 2.01 9.32
CA ALA A 70 -9.30 1.40 8.93
C ALA A 70 -10.54 2.16 9.45
N SER A 71 -10.43 3.47 9.70
CA SER A 71 -11.49 4.28 10.29
C SER A 71 -12.71 4.47 9.39
N LEU A 72 -12.55 4.34 8.08
CA LEU A 72 -13.65 4.47 7.11
C LEU A 72 -14.06 3.11 6.54
N PHE A 73 -13.10 2.28 6.13
CA PHE A 73 -13.30 0.93 5.61
C PHE A 73 -12.21 0.01 6.13
N LYS A 74 -12.54 -1.27 6.37
CA LYS A 74 -11.56 -2.33 6.64
C LYS A 74 -10.71 -2.60 5.40
N ALA A 75 -9.47 -3.07 5.58
CA ALA A 75 -8.53 -3.32 4.48
C ALA A 75 -9.13 -4.08 3.29
N PRO A 76 -9.84 -5.21 3.46
CA PRO A 76 -10.42 -5.95 2.34
C PRO A 76 -11.51 -5.20 1.58
N ASP A 77 -12.16 -4.22 2.23
CA ASP A 77 -13.33 -3.51 1.68
C ASP A 77 -12.93 -2.24 0.90
N ILE A 78 -11.71 -1.72 1.12
CA ILE A 78 -11.25 -0.44 0.53
C ILE A 78 -11.34 -0.49 -1.00
N LYS A 79 -10.84 -1.56 -1.64
CA LYS A 79 -10.87 -1.65 -3.11
C LYS A 79 -12.28 -1.57 -3.66
N ARG A 80 -13.21 -2.31 -3.05
CA ARG A 80 -14.63 -2.29 -3.44
C ARG A 80 -15.26 -0.92 -3.22
N ALA A 81 -14.97 -0.25 -2.10
CA ALA A 81 -15.46 1.09 -1.83
C ALA A 81 -15.04 2.10 -2.90
N VAL A 82 -13.79 2.01 -3.40
CA VAL A 82 -13.32 2.85 -4.49
C VAL A 82 -13.97 2.46 -5.83
N GLN A 83 -14.12 1.18 -6.13
CA GLN A 83 -14.81 0.71 -7.33
C GLN A 83 -16.24 1.23 -7.44
N THR A 84 -16.95 1.26 -6.31
CA THR A 84 -18.36 1.69 -6.25
C THR A 84 -18.55 3.19 -6.01
N GLY A 85 -17.44 3.97 -5.94
CA GLY A 85 -17.48 5.44 -5.77
C GLY A 85 -17.77 5.91 -4.34
N GLN A 86 -17.78 5.01 -3.34
CA GLN A 86 -17.91 5.38 -1.92
C GLN A 86 -16.65 6.08 -1.39
N ALA A 87 -15.52 5.85 -2.01
CA ALA A 87 -14.28 6.62 -1.88
C ALA A 87 -13.74 6.87 -3.29
N GLN A 88 -12.99 7.97 -3.49
CA GLN A 88 -12.43 8.29 -4.80
C GLN A 88 -11.08 7.64 -5.01
N ALA A 89 -10.28 7.50 -3.96
CA ALA A 89 -8.98 6.82 -3.97
C ALA A 89 -8.88 5.86 -2.79
N GLY A 90 -7.88 4.98 -2.78
CA GLY A 90 -7.67 4.05 -1.68
C GLY A 90 -6.25 3.48 -1.69
N GLU A 91 -5.81 3.01 -0.52
CA GLU A 91 -4.58 2.28 -0.32
C GLU A 91 -4.89 0.87 0.14
N VAL A 92 -4.31 -0.13 -0.54
CA VAL A 92 -4.40 -1.54 -0.12
C VAL A 92 -3.09 -2.28 -0.34
N LEU A 93 -2.83 -3.28 0.49
CA LEU A 93 -1.87 -4.33 0.18
C LEU A 93 -2.45 -5.15 -0.99
N ILE A 94 -1.81 -5.08 -2.17
CA ILE A 94 -2.42 -5.60 -3.41
C ILE A 94 -2.69 -7.11 -3.35
N SER A 95 -1.85 -7.86 -2.63
CA SER A 95 -2.01 -9.31 -2.45
C SER A 95 -3.25 -9.75 -1.66
N LEU A 96 -3.97 -8.82 -1.00
CA LEU A 96 -5.30 -9.10 -0.43
C LEU A 96 -6.31 -9.54 -1.50
N HIS A 97 -6.08 -9.14 -2.74
CA HIS A 97 -6.97 -9.36 -3.87
C HIS A 97 -6.45 -10.44 -4.86
N GLU A 98 -5.47 -11.26 -4.43
CA GLU A 98 -4.91 -12.36 -5.22
C GLU A 98 -5.99 -13.34 -5.72
N ASN A 99 -7.05 -13.58 -4.94
CA ASN A 99 -8.17 -14.43 -5.35
C ASN A 99 -8.95 -13.87 -6.53
N GLU A 100 -8.93 -12.57 -6.76
CA GLU A 100 -9.62 -11.94 -7.88
C GLU A 100 -8.76 -11.99 -9.15
N ASN A 101 -7.45 -11.82 -8.99
CA ASN A 101 -6.48 -11.93 -10.06
C ASN A 101 -5.12 -12.38 -9.48
N PRO A 102 -4.58 -13.54 -9.89
CA PRO A 102 -3.30 -14.06 -9.39
C PRO A 102 -2.11 -13.10 -9.57
N VAL A 103 -2.15 -12.19 -10.56
CA VAL A 103 -1.12 -11.16 -10.76
C VAL A 103 -0.94 -10.28 -9.53
N PHE A 104 -2.00 -10.04 -8.76
CA PHE A 104 -1.94 -9.27 -7.52
C PHE A 104 -1.15 -9.95 -6.39
N GLY A 105 -0.87 -11.26 -6.51
CA GLY A 105 -0.06 -12.04 -5.57
C GLY A 105 1.42 -12.15 -5.92
N ILE A 106 1.88 -11.58 -7.04
CA ILE A 106 3.27 -11.78 -7.51
C ILE A 106 4.33 -11.33 -6.50
N ASP A 107 4.09 -10.26 -5.78
CA ASP A 107 5.06 -9.66 -4.86
C ASP A 107 5.13 -10.34 -3.48
N VAL A 108 4.28 -11.33 -3.25
CA VAL A 108 4.29 -12.19 -2.05
C VAL A 108 4.65 -13.64 -2.38
N VAL A 109 5.12 -13.91 -3.59
CA VAL A 109 5.72 -15.20 -3.94
C VAL A 109 7.04 -15.34 -3.18
N PRO A 110 7.16 -16.30 -2.23
CA PRO A 110 8.30 -16.35 -1.33
C PRO A 110 9.62 -16.59 -2.08
N PHE A 111 10.64 -15.85 -1.68
CA PHE A 111 12.02 -15.95 -2.18
C PHE A 111 12.21 -15.65 -3.68
N LEU A 112 11.19 -15.09 -4.35
CA LEU A 112 11.31 -14.62 -5.73
C LEU A 112 12.09 -13.29 -5.82
N ALA A 113 11.80 -12.34 -4.91
CA ALA A 113 12.46 -11.03 -4.85
C ALA A 113 12.66 -10.64 -3.38
N THR A 114 13.88 -10.86 -2.85
CA THR A 114 14.22 -10.75 -1.43
C THR A 114 14.97 -9.46 -1.07
N SER A 115 15.37 -8.66 -2.05
CA SER A 115 16.00 -7.35 -1.87
C SER A 115 15.15 -6.24 -2.50
N PHE A 116 15.34 -4.99 -2.06
CA PHE A 116 14.64 -3.83 -2.66
C PHE A 116 14.94 -3.70 -4.15
N ASP A 117 16.16 -3.96 -4.60
CA ASP A 117 16.53 -3.91 -6.02
C ASP A 117 15.80 -5.00 -6.83
N ALA A 118 15.80 -6.24 -6.32
CA ALA A 118 15.07 -7.34 -6.93
C ALA A 118 13.55 -7.05 -6.96
N SER A 119 13.00 -6.54 -5.84
CA SER A 119 11.59 -6.16 -5.76
C SER A 119 11.23 -5.02 -6.70
N LYS A 120 12.12 -4.05 -6.92
CA LYS A 120 11.91 -2.95 -7.88
C LYS A 120 11.88 -3.46 -9.32
N LYS A 121 12.76 -4.38 -9.67
CA LYS A 121 12.75 -5.07 -10.97
C LYS A 121 11.47 -5.89 -11.16
N LEU A 122 11.07 -6.67 -10.16
CA LEU A 122 9.84 -7.45 -10.19
C LEU A 122 8.60 -6.55 -10.35
N TYR A 123 8.58 -5.42 -9.64
CA TYR A 123 7.50 -4.44 -9.79
C TYR A 123 7.48 -3.84 -11.19
N ALA A 124 8.62 -3.44 -11.75
CA ALA A 124 8.69 -2.95 -13.12
C ALA A 124 8.18 -3.98 -14.15
N ALA A 125 8.52 -5.26 -13.98
CA ALA A 125 8.04 -6.34 -14.83
C ALA A 125 6.54 -6.62 -14.70
N SER A 126 5.98 -6.48 -13.48
CA SER A 126 4.58 -6.81 -13.18
C SER A 126 3.62 -5.62 -13.31
N LYS A 127 4.10 -4.38 -13.22
CA LYS A 127 3.29 -3.16 -13.23
C LYS A 127 2.30 -3.09 -14.39
N PRO A 128 2.67 -3.37 -15.66
CA PRO A 128 1.72 -3.32 -16.78
C PRO A 128 0.55 -4.30 -16.61
N ALA A 129 0.80 -5.50 -16.08
CA ALA A 129 -0.25 -6.49 -15.85
C ALA A 129 -1.15 -6.09 -14.66
N ILE A 130 -0.58 -5.52 -13.59
CA ILE A 130 -1.33 -4.97 -12.45
C ILE A 130 -2.21 -3.80 -12.91
N GLU A 131 -1.67 -2.86 -13.70
CA GLU A 131 -2.42 -1.73 -14.26
C GLU A 131 -3.59 -2.21 -15.12
N LYS A 132 -3.35 -3.18 -16.02
CA LYS A 132 -4.40 -3.78 -16.85
C LYS A 132 -5.49 -4.43 -16.01
N ALA A 133 -5.11 -5.18 -14.98
CA ALA A 133 -6.07 -5.86 -14.10
C ALA A 133 -6.92 -4.88 -13.28
N LEU A 134 -6.33 -3.79 -12.79
CA LEU A 134 -7.05 -2.72 -12.09
C LEU A 134 -7.93 -1.91 -13.04
N ASP A 135 -7.43 -1.60 -14.25
CA ASP A 135 -8.17 -0.85 -15.27
C ASP A 135 -9.44 -1.58 -15.70
N ALA A 136 -9.37 -2.90 -15.87
CA ALA A 136 -10.54 -3.75 -16.17
C ALA A 136 -11.58 -3.75 -15.04
N GLN A 137 -11.19 -3.34 -13.84
CA GLN A 137 -12.06 -3.21 -12.66
C GLN A 137 -12.52 -1.77 -12.38
N GLY A 138 -12.30 -0.83 -13.32
CA GLY A 138 -12.67 0.57 -13.18
C GLY A 138 -11.77 1.38 -12.25
N LEU A 139 -10.55 0.90 -12.01
CA LEU A 139 -9.54 1.52 -11.15
C LEU A 139 -8.31 1.93 -11.96
N LYS A 140 -7.71 3.07 -11.61
CA LYS A 140 -6.44 3.53 -12.15
C LYS A 140 -5.37 3.43 -11.07
N LEU A 141 -4.30 2.67 -11.33
CA LEU A 141 -3.12 2.66 -10.48
C LEU A 141 -2.46 4.05 -10.49
N LEU A 142 -2.16 4.60 -9.32
CA LEU A 142 -1.39 5.83 -9.17
C LEU A 142 0.08 5.52 -8.87
N TYR A 143 0.36 4.75 -7.82
CA TYR A 143 1.72 4.36 -7.44
C TYR A 143 1.72 3.18 -6.46
N ALA A 144 2.91 2.63 -6.19
CA ALA A 144 3.12 1.59 -5.19
C ALA A 144 4.20 1.98 -4.18
N THR A 145 4.02 1.55 -2.93
CA THR A 145 4.98 1.72 -1.84
C THR A 145 5.35 0.33 -1.28
N PRO A 146 6.63 -0.05 -1.24
CA PRO A 146 7.06 -1.34 -0.69
C PRO A 146 7.06 -1.32 0.84
N TRP A 147 6.80 -2.47 1.45
CA TRP A 147 7.05 -2.76 2.85
C TRP A 147 8.50 -3.21 3.06
N PRO A 148 9.04 -3.19 4.30
CA PRO A 148 10.24 -3.93 4.61
C PRO A 148 10.10 -5.42 4.31
N PRO A 149 11.22 -6.17 4.11
CA PRO A 149 11.18 -7.61 3.93
C PRO A 149 10.43 -8.32 5.05
N GLN A 150 9.74 -9.39 4.70
CA GLN A 150 8.95 -10.15 5.68
C GLN A 150 9.84 -11.13 6.45
N GLY A 151 9.66 -11.13 7.78
CA GLY A 151 10.33 -12.03 8.73
C GLY A 151 9.32 -12.73 9.63
N ILE A 152 9.78 -13.68 10.44
CA ILE A 152 8.95 -14.49 11.33
C ILE A 152 9.03 -13.95 12.76
N PHE A 153 7.87 -13.70 13.39
CA PHE A 153 7.74 -13.36 14.79
C PHE A 153 7.16 -14.53 15.57
N THR A 154 7.74 -14.87 16.72
CA THR A 154 7.29 -15.96 17.60
C THR A 154 7.54 -15.67 19.09
N LYS A 155 6.91 -16.48 19.97
CA LYS A 155 7.22 -16.49 21.44
C LYS A 155 8.38 -17.39 21.80
N LYS A 156 8.74 -18.34 20.95
CA LYS A 156 9.74 -19.40 21.23
C LYS A 156 10.80 -19.43 20.14
N ASP A 157 11.90 -20.10 20.45
CA ASP A 157 12.94 -20.38 19.46
C ASP A 157 12.38 -21.22 18.30
N VAL A 158 12.81 -20.89 17.08
CA VAL A 158 12.47 -21.57 15.84
C VAL A 158 13.77 -21.85 15.07
N ASN A 159 14.14 -23.13 14.99
CA ASN A 159 15.34 -23.56 14.30
C ASN A 159 15.04 -24.25 12.96
N SER A 160 13.80 -24.68 12.76
CA SER A 160 13.33 -25.34 11.55
C SER A 160 11.86 -25.02 11.29
N THR A 161 11.34 -25.34 10.10
CA THR A 161 9.90 -25.22 9.81
C THR A 161 9.03 -26.14 10.66
N ALA A 162 9.60 -27.25 11.19
CA ALA A 162 8.87 -28.15 12.11
C ALA A 162 8.49 -27.46 13.43
N ASP A 163 9.28 -26.48 13.89
CA ASP A 163 9.01 -25.71 15.11
C ASP A 163 7.81 -24.76 14.97
N LEU A 164 7.36 -24.50 13.75
CA LEU A 164 6.18 -23.69 13.45
C LEU A 164 4.87 -24.48 13.58
N LYS A 165 4.96 -25.82 13.63
CA LYS A 165 3.78 -26.70 13.74
C LYS A 165 2.94 -26.35 14.96
N GLY A 166 1.63 -26.23 14.72
CA GLY A 166 0.63 -25.99 15.75
C GLY A 166 0.56 -24.55 16.24
N LEU A 167 1.42 -23.63 15.79
CA LEU A 167 1.29 -22.21 16.11
C LEU A 167 -0.03 -21.67 15.58
N LYS A 168 -0.70 -20.83 16.37
CA LYS A 168 -1.81 -20.00 15.91
C LYS A 168 -1.22 -18.87 15.04
N TRP A 169 -1.16 -19.14 13.76
CA TRP A 169 -0.45 -18.30 12.80
C TRP A 169 -1.34 -17.23 12.22
N ARG A 170 -0.95 -15.97 12.38
CA ARG A 170 -1.64 -14.90 11.67
C ARG A 170 -1.47 -15.02 10.17
N ALA A 171 -2.57 -15.12 9.45
CA ALA A 171 -2.65 -14.94 8.02
C ALA A 171 -3.28 -13.58 7.70
N TYR A 172 -2.68 -12.79 6.81
CA TYR A 172 -3.25 -11.54 6.33
C TYR A 172 -3.65 -11.59 4.86
N ASN A 173 -3.21 -12.61 4.13
CA ASN A 173 -3.56 -12.89 2.74
C ASN A 173 -3.50 -14.40 2.46
N VAL A 174 -3.84 -14.80 1.23
CA VAL A 174 -3.82 -16.20 0.79
C VAL A 174 -2.44 -16.83 0.94
N GLY A 175 -1.38 -16.13 0.52
CA GLY A 175 0.01 -16.62 0.61
C GLY A 175 0.42 -16.97 2.03
N THR A 176 0.15 -16.10 3.01
CA THR A 176 0.50 -16.35 4.42
C THR A 176 -0.34 -17.44 5.06
N SER A 177 -1.59 -17.65 4.62
CA SER A 177 -2.41 -18.79 5.01
C SER A 177 -1.81 -20.11 4.49
N ARG A 178 -1.42 -20.12 3.22
CA ARG A 178 -0.80 -21.30 2.59
C ARG A 178 0.55 -21.68 3.21
N ILE A 179 1.36 -20.68 3.62
CA ILE A 179 2.57 -20.94 4.40
C ILE A 179 2.22 -21.68 5.68
N ALA A 180 1.23 -21.20 6.44
CA ALA A 180 0.78 -21.84 7.67
C ALA A 180 0.40 -23.32 7.43
N ASP A 181 -0.42 -23.57 6.42
CA ASP A 181 -0.83 -24.95 6.07
C ASP A 181 0.37 -25.87 5.77
N LEU A 182 1.33 -25.37 4.97
CA LEU A 182 2.50 -26.13 4.55
C LEU A 182 3.48 -26.45 5.71
N VAL A 183 3.56 -25.59 6.73
CA VAL A 183 4.40 -25.82 7.92
C VAL A 183 3.62 -26.46 9.08
N GLY A 184 2.35 -26.79 8.88
CA GLY A 184 1.48 -27.40 9.90
C GLY A 184 1.07 -26.45 11.03
N ALA A 185 1.13 -25.13 10.81
CA ALA A 185 0.57 -24.14 11.70
C ALA A 185 -0.94 -23.99 11.47
N GLN A 186 -1.61 -23.27 12.37
CA GLN A 186 -3.05 -23.05 12.33
C GLN A 186 -3.34 -21.62 11.86
N PRO A 187 -3.74 -21.39 10.60
CA PRO A 187 -3.96 -20.04 10.10
C PRO A 187 -5.20 -19.39 10.74
N VAL A 188 -5.02 -18.17 11.21
CA VAL A 188 -6.09 -17.29 11.71
C VAL A 188 -6.00 -15.97 10.93
N THR A 189 -7.08 -15.60 10.25
CA THR A 189 -7.13 -14.36 9.49
C THR A 189 -7.27 -13.16 10.42
N VAL A 190 -6.25 -12.28 10.43
CA VAL A 190 -6.23 -11.05 11.24
C VAL A 190 -5.66 -9.91 10.39
N GLN A 191 -6.43 -8.84 10.21
CA GLN A 191 -6.00 -7.67 9.47
C GLN A 191 -5.10 -6.74 10.31
N ALA A 192 -4.39 -5.81 9.66
CA ALA A 192 -3.36 -4.99 10.31
C ALA A 192 -3.91 -4.21 11.52
N ALA A 193 -5.08 -3.60 11.42
CA ALA A 193 -5.69 -2.81 12.49
C ALA A 193 -6.14 -3.67 13.71
N GLU A 194 -6.33 -4.97 13.52
CA GLU A 194 -6.78 -5.92 14.56
C GLU A 194 -5.60 -6.62 15.26
N LEU A 195 -4.38 -6.50 14.70
CA LEU A 195 -3.21 -7.26 15.14
C LEU A 195 -2.83 -7.03 16.62
N PRO A 196 -2.80 -5.80 17.16
CA PRO A 196 -2.44 -5.59 18.56
C PRO A 196 -3.38 -6.35 19.52
N GLN A 197 -4.68 -6.32 19.25
CA GLN A 197 -5.68 -7.01 20.07
C GLN A 197 -5.56 -8.53 19.95
N ALA A 198 -5.37 -9.07 18.74
CA ALA A 198 -5.23 -10.50 18.50
C ALA A 198 -3.99 -11.09 19.20
N LEU A 199 -2.91 -10.32 19.27
CA LEU A 199 -1.70 -10.68 20.02
C LEU A 199 -1.96 -10.66 21.54
N ALA A 200 -2.53 -9.57 22.06
CA ALA A 200 -2.80 -9.38 23.49
C ALA A 200 -3.73 -10.46 24.05
N THR A 201 -4.72 -10.89 23.27
CA THR A 201 -5.70 -11.92 23.67
C THR A 201 -5.24 -13.36 23.39
N GLY A 202 -4.07 -13.55 22.76
CA GLY A 202 -3.54 -14.88 22.42
C GLY A 202 -4.33 -15.61 21.31
N VAL A 203 -5.07 -14.88 20.49
CA VAL A 203 -5.73 -15.40 19.29
C VAL A 203 -4.69 -15.88 18.30
N ILE A 204 -3.52 -15.23 18.27
CA ILE A 204 -2.35 -15.62 17.49
C ILE A 204 -1.11 -15.63 18.40
N ASP A 205 -0.13 -16.47 18.07
CA ASP A 205 1.15 -16.61 18.78
C ASP A 205 2.36 -16.74 17.83
N GLY A 206 2.14 -16.60 16.54
CA GLY A 206 3.16 -16.55 15.50
C GLY A 206 2.65 -15.90 14.23
N LEU A 207 3.55 -15.25 13.47
CA LEU A 207 3.21 -14.61 12.20
C LEU A 207 4.47 -14.35 11.35
N MET A 208 4.24 -14.19 10.04
CA MET A 208 5.23 -13.64 9.13
C MET A 208 4.75 -12.26 8.67
N THR A 209 5.55 -11.23 8.94
CA THR A 209 5.23 -9.84 8.58
C THR A 209 6.51 -8.99 8.58
N SER A 210 6.39 -7.71 8.20
CA SER A 210 7.52 -6.78 8.21
C SER A 210 7.89 -6.30 9.60
N SER A 211 9.15 -5.88 9.77
CA SER A 211 9.61 -5.18 10.98
C SER A 211 8.80 -3.90 11.25
N ALA A 212 8.32 -3.19 10.21
CA ALA A 212 7.46 -2.02 10.35
C ALA A 212 6.14 -2.37 11.04
N THR A 213 5.45 -3.43 10.59
CA THR A 213 4.23 -3.92 11.25
C THR A 213 4.51 -4.34 12.69
N GLY A 214 5.67 -4.94 12.94
CA GLY A 214 6.11 -5.30 14.29
C GLY A 214 6.19 -4.08 15.22
N VAL A 215 6.76 -2.98 14.74
CA VAL A 215 6.87 -1.72 15.49
C VAL A 215 5.51 -1.06 15.69
N ASP A 216 4.71 -0.92 14.62
CA ASP A 216 3.38 -0.31 14.68
C ASP A 216 2.46 -1.01 15.70
N SER A 217 2.58 -2.34 15.79
CA SER A 217 1.76 -3.18 16.68
C SER A 217 2.38 -3.40 18.06
N LYS A 218 3.55 -2.80 18.34
CA LYS A 218 4.33 -3.05 19.57
C LYS A 218 4.44 -4.53 19.89
N ILE A 219 4.82 -5.31 18.88
CA ILE A 219 4.73 -6.77 18.92
C ILE A 219 5.54 -7.39 20.07
N TRP A 220 6.58 -6.69 20.57
CA TRP A 220 7.40 -7.08 21.71
C TRP A 220 6.63 -7.23 23.03
N GLU A 221 5.43 -6.67 23.15
CA GLU A 221 4.57 -6.86 24.32
C GLU A 221 4.00 -8.29 24.39
N SER A 222 4.02 -9.01 23.27
CA SER A 222 3.42 -10.36 23.15
C SER A 222 4.38 -11.43 22.62
N LEU A 223 5.34 -11.09 21.80
CA LEU A 223 6.29 -12.00 21.15
C LEU A 223 7.72 -11.58 21.49
N THR A 224 8.67 -12.52 21.41
CA THR A 224 10.03 -12.32 21.90
C THR A 224 11.11 -12.48 20.83
N HIS A 225 10.80 -13.11 19.69
CA HIS A 225 11.76 -13.43 18.63
C HIS A 225 11.32 -12.83 17.30
N TYR A 226 12.27 -12.32 16.54
CA TYR A 226 12.13 -11.97 15.14
C TYR A 226 13.25 -12.62 14.33
N TYR A 227 12.89 -13.43 13.35
CA TYR A 227 13.81 -14.04 12.40
C TYR A 227 13.76 -13.28 11.09
N ASP A 228 14.89 -12.67 10.69
CA ASP A 228 14.99 -11.89 9.46
C ASP A 228 15.14 -12.81 8.24
N THR A 229 14.02 -13.40 7.83
CA THR A 229 13.98 -14.35 6.71
C THR A 229 14.04 -13.69 5.34
N GLN A 230 13.79 -12.41 5.25
CA GLN A 230 13.74 -11.62 3.99
C GLN A 230 12.91 -12.32 2.89
N ALA A 231 11.78 -12.91 3.27
CA ALA A 231 11.06 -13.84 2.42
C ALA A 231 10.47 -13.20 1.16
N TRP A 232 9.98 -11.97 1.24
CA TRP A 232 9.49 -11.14 0.12
C TRP A 232 9.31 -9.69 0.56
N ILE A 233 9.09 -8.79 -0.38
CA ILE A 233 8.85 -7.36 -0.18
C ILE A 233 7.50 -6.99 -0.80
N PRO A 234 6.39 -7.08 -0.03
CA PRO A 234 5.07 -6.79 -0.55
C PRO A 234 4.86 -5.29 -0.75
N LYS A 235 3.87 -4.93 -1.56
CA LYS A 235 3.57 -3.53 -1.87
C LYS A 235 2.14 -3.18 -1.56
N ASN A 236 1.96 -2.01 -0.95
CA ASN A 236 0.70 -1.31 -1.05
C ASN A 236 0.64 -0.62 -2.41
N VAL A 237 -0.53 -0.64 -3.01
CA VAL A 237 -0.86 0.15 -4.19
C VAL A 237 -1.86 1.24 -3.81
N ILE A 238 -1.67 2.40 -4.40
CA ILE A 238 -2.59 3.51 -4.33
C ILE A 238 -3.26 3.62 -5.69
N PHE A 239 -4.58 3.59 -5.68
CA PHE A 239 -5.40 3.65 -6.88
C PHE A 239 -6.56 4.62 -6.69
N VAL A 240 -7.15 5.03 -7.80
CA VAL A 240 -8.29 5.95 -7.85
C VAL A 240 -9.40 5.33 -8.70
N ASN A 241 -10.65 5.67 -8.39
CA ASN A 241 -11.78 5.40 -9.25
C ASN A 241 -11.56 6.09 -10.61
N LYS A 242 -11.63 5.32 -11.68
CA LYS A 242 -11.29 5.79 -13.04
C LYS A 242 -12.18 6.93 -13.51
N ALA A 243 -13.48 6.88 -13.19
CA ALA A 243 -14.43 7.94 -13.53
C ALA A 243 -14.16 9.21 -12.71
N ALA A 244 -13.86 9.08 -11.40
CA ALA A 244 -13.50 10.22 -10.56
C ALA A 244 -12.22 10.91 -11.04
N PHE A 245 -11.21 10.14 -11.50
CA PHE A 245 -10.00 10.70 -12.09
C PHE A 245 -10.28 11.41 -13.43
N ALA A 246 -11.06 10.77 -14.30
CA ALA A 246 -11.40 11.33 -15.61
C ALA A 246 -12.27 12.62 -15.53
N ALA A 247 -13.00 12.79 -14.44
CA ALA A 247 -13.81 14.00 -14.19
C ALA A 247 -12.99 15.23 -13.75
N LEU A 248 -11.70 15.07 -13.42
CA LEU A 248 -10.82 16.17 -13.08
C LEU A 248 -10.40 16.95 -14.33
N ASP A 249 -10.14 18.25 -14.17
CA ASP A 249 -9.50 19.03 -15.22
C ASP A 249 -8.12 18.44 -15.60
N PRO A 250 -7.70 18.52 -16.87
CA PRO A 250 -6.43 17.96 -17.32
C PRO A 250 -5.21 18.46 -16.52
N ALA A 251 -5.21 19.72 -16.06
CA ALA A 251 -4.14 20.25 -15.23
C ALA A 251 -4.13 19.60 -13.83
N VAL A 252 -5.30 19.29 -13.25
CA VAL A 252 -5.42 18.60 -11.97
C VAL A 252 -5.04 17.12 -12.12
N GLN A 253 -5.44 16.45 -13.22
CA GLN A 253 -5.00 15.09 -13.53
C GLN A 253 -3.47 15.00 -13.60
N LYS A 254 -2.83 16.00 -14.24
CA LYS A 254 -1.37 16.09 -14.30
C LYS A 254 -0.77 16.27 -12.90
N ALA A 255 -1.32 17.15 -12.07
CA ALA A 255 -0.87 17.38 -10.70
C ALA A 255 -0.93 16.07 -9.87
N VAL A 256 -2.02 15.30 -9.97
CA VAL A 256 -2.16 14.00 -9.32
C VAL A 256 -1.10 13.01 -9.82
N THR A 257 -0.87 12.95 -11.12
CA THR A 257 0.09 12.02 -11.73
C THR A 257 1.53 12.34 -11.34
N ASP A 258 1.91 13.62 -11.35
CA ASP A 258 3.25 14.07 -10.98
C ASP A 258 3.51 13.85 -9.47
N ALA A 259 2.53 14.17 -8.62
CA ALA A 259 2.59 13.90 -7.18
C ALA A 259 2.66 12.40 -6.87
N ALA A 260 1.96 11.56 -7.64
CA ALA A 260 2.01 10.11 -7.52
C ALA A 260 3.42 9.56 -7.85
N ALA A 261 4.06 10.05 -8.91
CA ALA A 261 5.43 9.67 -9.25
C ALA A 261 6.43 10.06 -8.15
N ALA A 262 6.30 11.26 -7.57
CA ALA A 262 7.12 11.71 -6.45
C ALA A 262 6.86 10.85 -5.19
N ALA A 263 5.60 10.49 -4.91
CA ALA A 263 5.24 9.64 -3.79
C ALA A 263 5.75 8.21 -3.95
N GLU A 264 5.75 7.65 -5.18
CA GLU A 264 6.36 6.34 -5.48
C GLU A 264 7.85 6.36 -5.17
N ALA A 265 8.60 7.33 -5.70
CA ALA A 265 10.03 7.45 -5.45
C ALA A 265 10.35 7.59 -3.95
N ARG A 266 9.62 8.46 -3.24
CA ARG A 266 9.75 8.65 -1.79
C ARG A 266 9.41 7.38 -1.01
N GLY A 267 8.35 6.68 -1.37
CA GLY A 267 7.92 5.44 -0.72
C GLY A 267 8.96 4.33 -0.82
N TRP A 268 9.59 4.17 -1.99
CA TRP A 268 10.68 3.21 -2.18
C TRP A 268 11.93 3.56 -1.36
N ALA A 269 12.30 4.84 -1.28
CA ALA A 269 13.41 5.30 -0.46
C ALA A 269 13.14 5.06 1.04
N LEU A 270 11.96 5.45 1.52
CA LEU A 270 11.56 5.27 2.92
C LEU A 270 11.50 3.79 3.33
N GLY A 271 10.98 2.89 2.48
CA GLY A 271 10.93 1.45 2.76
C GLY A 271 12.32 0.87 3.00
N ALA A 272 13.29 1.22 2.14
CA ALA A 272 14.67 0.78 2.28
C ALA A 272 15.36 1.38 3.51
N GLU A 273 15.27 2.70 3.70
CA GLU A 273 15.90 3.43 4.81
C GLU A 273 15.40 2.95 6.18
N LYS A 274 14.09 2.80 6.33
CA LYS A 274 13.47 2.50 7.63
C LYS A 274 13.62 1.05 8.05
N THR A 275 13.95 0.12 7.16
CA THR A 275 14.06 -1.31 7.48
C THR A 275 15.02 -1.57 8.65
N ALA A 276 16.24 -1.03 8.59
CA ALA A 276 17.24 -1.19 9.66
C ALA A 276 16.79 -0.50 10.97
N ALA A 277 16.20 0.68 10.87
CA ALA A 277 15.70 1.43 12.03
C ALA A 277 14.58 0.68 12.77
N TYR A 278 13.68 0.00 12.05
CA TYR A 278 12.64 -0.83 12.67
C TYR A 278 13.23 -2.04 13.38
N MET A 279 14.22 -2.74 12.80
CA MET A 279 14.90 -3.85 13.48
C MET A 279 15.61 -3.40 14.75
N GLU A 280 16.27 -2.24 14.74
CA GLU A 280 16.86 -1.66 15.95
C GLU A 280 15.80 -1.28 16.99
N THR A 281 14.64 -0.81 16.57
CA THR A 281 13.51 -0.53 17.48
C THR A 281 13.02 -1.82 18.14
N LEU A 282 12.88 -2.92 17.40
CA LEU A 282 12.53 -4.23 17.97
C LEU A 282 13.55 -4.68 19.02
N LYS A 283 14.87 -4.59 18.71
CA LYS A 283 15.96 -4.92 19.66
C LYS A 283 15.90 -4.07 20.93
N LYS A 284 15.75 -2.75 20.80
CA LYS A 284 15.67 -1.82 21.94
C LYS A 284 14.50 -2.12 22.87
N ASN A 285 13.41 -2.71 22.33
CA ASN A 285 12.25 -3.14 23.11
C ASN A 285 12.34 -4.61 23.56
N GLY A 286 13.55 -5.21 23.56
CA GLY A 286 13.83 -6.50 24.16
C GLY A 286 13.62 -7.71 23.26
N MET A 287 13.32 -7.54 21.97
CA MET A 287 13.20 -8.67 21.05
C MET A 287 14.57 -9.22 20.64
N LYS A 288 14.67 -10.53 20.55
CA LYS A 288 15.79 -11.21 19.88
C LYS A 288 15.60 -11.11 18.37
N VAL A 289 16.40 -10.28 17.72
CA VAL A 289 16.44 -10.16 16.25
C VAL A 289 17.54 -11.06 15.74
N LEU A 290 17.18 -12.11 15.03
CA LEU A 290 18.02 -13.26 14.70
C LEU A 290 18.04 -13.52 13.19
N GLU A 291 19.18 -14.01 12.71
CA GLU A 291 19.25 -14.67 11.42
C GLU A 291 18.61 -16.07 11.53
N PRO A 292 17.82 -16.49 10.53
CA PRO A 292 17.29 -17.85 10.52
C PRO A 292 18.41 -18.89 10.36
N SER A 293 18.29 -20.03 11.05
CA SER A 293 19.20 -21.16 10.93
C SER A 293 19.25 -21.71 9.51
N ALA A 294 20.25 -22.52 9.18
CA ALA A 294 20.35 -23.19 7.89
C ALA A 294 19.14 -24.09 7.60
N ASP A 295 18.65 -24.81 8.63
CA ASP A 295 17.50 -25.71 8.50
C ASP A 295 16.20 -24.93 8.30
N LEU A 296 16.01 -23.81 9.01
CA LEU A 296 14.86 -22.93 8.80
C LEU A 296 14.90 -22.32 7.39
N LYS A 297 16.06 -21.80 6.94
CA LYS A 297 16.23 -21.27 5.59
C LYS A 297 15.88 -22.31 4.53
N LYS A 298 16.39 -23.54 4.69
CA LYS A 298 16.11 -24.65 3.75
C LYS A 298 14.62 -24.98 3.72
N GLY A 299 14.00 -25.21 4.88
CA GLY A 299 12.58 -25.57 4.95
C GLY A 299 11.67 -24.47 4.36
N LEU A 300 12.00 -23.18 4.60
CA LEU A 300 11.27 -22.07 4.02
C LEU A 300 11.47 -21.97 2.49
N ALA A 301 12.67 -22.29 1.98
CA ALA A 301 12.93 -22.35 0.55
C ALA A 301 12.08 -23.45 -0.14
N ASP A 302 11.94 -24.61 0.49
CA ASP A 302 11.09 -25.72 0.00
C ASP A 302 9.60 -25.27 -0.06
N VAL A 303 9.12 -24.57 0.99
CA VAL A 303 7.77 -23.96 1.01
C VAL A 303 7.63 -22.91 -0.11
N GLY A 304 8.65 -22.06 -0.29
CA GLY A 304 8.66 -21.04 -1.34
C GLY A 304 8.60 -21.63 -2.74
N ALA A 305 9.35 -22.70 -3.02
CA ALA A 305 9.33 -23.41 -4.29
C ALA A 305 7.92 -23.94 -4.62
N LYS A 306 7.25 -24.54 -3.63
CA LYS A 306 5.88 -25.04 -3.77
C LYS A 306 4.88 -23.92 -4.07
N LEU A 307 4.99 -22.81 -3.36
CA LEU A 307 4.09 -21.66 -3.56
C LEU A 307 4.35 -20.96 -4.90
N THR A 308 5.60 -20.91 -5.36
CA THR A 308 5.94 -20.39 -6.70
C THR A 308 5.30 -21.23 -7.80
N GLU A 309 5.38 -22.57 -7.67
CA GLU A 309 4.74 -23.49 -8.62
C GLU A 309 3.21 -23.28 -8.64
N ASP A 310 2.59 -23.25 -7.47
CA ASP A 310 1.14 -23.05 -7.31
C ASP A 310 0.69 -21.71 -7.88
N TRP A 311 1.43 -20.63 -7.61
CA TRP A 311 1.16 -19.32 -8.17
C TRP A 311 1.31 -19.30 -9.69
N SER A 312 2.40 -19.85 -10.22
CA SER A 312 2.66 -19.90 -11.66
C SER A 312 1.55 -20.61 -12.43
N LYS A 313 1.03 -21.72 -11.87
CA LYS A 313 -0.11 -22.45 -12.46
C LYS A 313 -1.37 -21.58 -12.49
N LYS A 314 -1.66 -20.85 -11.43
CA LYS A 314 -2.83 -19.96 -11.33
C LYS A 314 -2.73 -18.74 -12.23
N ALA A 315 -1.55 -18.13 -12.29
CA ALA A 315 -1.30 -16.92 -13.07
C ALA A 315 -1.18 -17.19 -14.58
N GLY A 316 -0.91 -18.44 -14.98
CA GLY A 316 -0.91 -18.87 -16.38
C GLY A 316 -0.02 -18.02 -17.27
N ALA A 317 -0.53 -17.61 -18.43
CA ALA A 317 0.23 -16.84 -19.42
C ALA A 317 0.68 -15.46 -18.89
N ASP A 318 -0.15 -14.76 -18.13
CA ASP A 318 0.22 -13.45 -17.56
C ASP A 318 1.37 -13.60 -16.55
N GLY A 319 1.32 -14.65 -15.72
CA GLY A 319 2.41 -14.96 -14.78
C GLY A 319 3.72 -15.32 -15.48
N ALA A 320 3.66 -16.15 -16.54
CA ALA A 320 4.83 -16.50 -17.34
C ALA A 320 5.46 -15.25 -17.97
N ALA A 321 4.66 -14.36 -18.56
CA ALA A 321 5.14 -13.12 -19.15
C ALA A 321 5.85 -12.21 -18.15
N ILE A 322 5.32 -12.09 -16.91
CA ILE A 322 5.94 -11.32 -15.83
C ILE A 322 7.29 -11.93 -15.45
N LEU A 323 7.34 -13.25 -15.22
CA LEU A 323 8.59 -13.92 -14.83
C LEU A 323 9.65 -13.83 -15.91
N ASP A 324 9.26 -13.94 -17.18
CA ASP A 324 10.18 -13.81 -18.31
C ASP A 324 10.70 -12.36 -18.47
N ALA A 325 9.86 -11.36 -18.25
CA ALA A 325 10.28 -9.96 -18.20
C ALA A 325 11.25 -9.71 -17.03
N TYR A 326 10.94 -10.24 -15.85
CA TYR A 326 11.78 -10.10 -14.66
C TYR A 326 13.18 -10.72 -14.83
N LYS A 327 13.27 -11.93 -15.42
CA LYS A 327 14.55 -12.62 -15.69
C LYS A 327 15.47 -11.84 -16.65
N LYS A 328 14.92 -10.95 -17.47
CA LYS A 328 15.68 -10.15 -18.45
C LYS A 328 16.19 -8.83 -17.87
N MET A 329 15.83 -8.48 -16.65
CA MET A 329 16.27 -7.26 -15.94
C MET A 329 17.44 -7.54 -14.98
#